data_0667f82bea37641b17b91713daf39702
#
_entry.id   0667f82bea37641b17b91713daf39702
#
_cell.length_a   1.000
_cell.length_b   1.000
_cell.length_c   1.000
_cell.angle_alpha   90.00
_cell.angle_beta   90.00
_cell.angle_gamma   90.00
#
_symmetry.space_group_name_H-M   'P 1'
#
loop_
_entity.id
_entity.type
_entity.pdbx_description
1 polymer ?
#
loop_
_entity_poly.entity_id
_entity_poly.type
_entity_poly.pdbx_seq_one_letter_code
_entity_poly.pdbx_strand_id
1 'polypeptide(L)'
;MKYNILLTGSQGTLGKEIFKRIDKSKHNLYQHSFSKNYDLKIDFSNPIEIQKAENFIKEKNINCLINNAGVYSNKNFIDLNENEIYSIFNINLIAPIILSKYLYKNLTENSKEGLIINVNSLAGKYANYDETIYSSSKFGLTGFSSCLSINQKKSKIKVIDCHLGAMKTKMTSNRKNYDSMMNPDEIANFIVDLIESNNEYIISSFEVRNSK
;
A
#
# COMPACT_ATOMS: atom_id res chain seq x y z
N MET A 1 -9.10 10.79 15.49
CA MET A 1 -8.15 9.90 16.22
C MET A 1 -6.72 10.29 15.87
N LYS A 2 -5.77 10.18 16.81
CA LYS A 2 -4.34 10.35 16.47
C LYS A 2 -3.76 9.03 16.00
N TYR A 3 -3.16 9.01 14.80
CA TYR A 3 -2.49 7.83 14.25
C TYR A 3 -0.96 7.92 14.37
N ASN A 4 -0.34 6.77 14.59
CA ASN A 4 1.06 6.49 14.32
C ASN A 4 1.11 5.75 12.97
N ILE A 5 1.45 6.46 11.91
CA ILE A 5 1.31 6.00 10.53
C ILE A 5 2.64 5.45 10.02
N LEU A 6 2.64 4.23 9.50
CA LEU A 6 3.74 3.70 8.71
C LEU A 6 3.38 3.78 7.22
N LEU A 7 4.10 4.62 6.48
CA LEU A 7 3.96 4.76 5.03
C LEU A 7 5.06 3.97 4.31
N THR A 8 4.70 2.90 3.61
CA THR A 8 5.68 2.14 2.82
C THR A 8 5.89 2.76 1.44
N GLY A 9 7.12 2.63 0.90
CA GLY A 9 7.44 3.19 -0.41
C GLY A 9 7.33 4.72 -0.46
N SER A 10 7.67 5.41 0.61
CA SER A 10 7.55 6.87 0.75
C SER A 10 8.41 7.68 -0.24
N GLN A 11 9.40 7.05 -0.90
CA GLN A 11 10.20 7.67 -1.97
C GLN A 11 9.52 7.66 -3.34
N GLY A 12 8.52 6.80 -3.54
CA GLY A 12 7.75 6.73 -4.78
C GLY A 12 6.98 8.03 -5.03
N THR A 13 6.52 8.24 -6.26
CA THR A 13 5.80 9.49 -6.63
C THR A 13 4.58 9.70 -5.73
N LEU A 14 3.69 8.72 -5.63
CA LEU A 14 2.50 8.81 -4.77
C LEU A 14 2.88 8.88 -3.28
N GLY A 15 3.85 8.09 -2.83
CA GLY A 15 4.30 8.09 -1.43
C GLY A 15 4.82 9.46 -0.96
N LYS A 16 5.55 10.18 -1.81
CA LYS A 16 6.00 11.55 -1.53
C LYS A 16 4.82 12.51 -1.38
N GLU A 17 3.81 12.39 -2.24
CA GLU A 17 2.65 13.27 -2.19
C GLU A 17 1.78 12.99 -0.96
N ILE A 18 1.60 11.72 -0.57
CA ILE A 18 0.95 11.35 0.70
C ILE A 18 1.74 11.92 1.90
N PHE A 19 3.07 11.75 1.91
CA PHE A 19 3.92 12.23 3.01
C PHE A 19 3.82 13.73 3.24
N LYS A 20 3.72 14.51 2.15
CA LYS A 20 3.61 15.97 2.22
C LYS A 20 2.28 16.42 2.84
N ARG A 21 1.20 15.66 2.61
CA ARG A 21 -0.17 16.06 2.94
C ARG A 21 -0.66 15.62 4.29
N ILE A 22 -0.08 14.55 4.84
CA ILE A 22 -0.43 14.12 6.20
C ILE A 22 -0.08 15.23 7.19
N ASP A 23 -1.06 15.66 7.97
CA ASP A 23 -0.92 16.68 9.01
C ASP A 23 -0.09 16.12 10.18
N LYS A 24 1.17 16.51 10.24
CA LYS A 24 2.13 16.08 11.27
C LYS A 24 1.87 16.70 12.64
N SER A 25 0.97 17.67 12.73
CA SER A 25 0.52 18.19 14.04
C SER A 25 -0.52 17.25 14.67
N LYS A 26 -1.27 16.51 13.85
CA LYS A 26 -2.29 15.54 14.28
C LYS A 26 -1.76 14.11 14.39
N HIS A 27 -0.83 13.71 13.51
CA HIS A 27 -0.36 12.33 13.39
C HIS A 27 1.16 12.23 13.53
N ASN A 28 1.66 11.09 14.02
CA ASN A 28 3.06 10.74 13.89
C ASN A 28 3.24 9.95 12.59
N LEU A 29 4.21 10.33 11.76
CA LEU A 29 4.43 9.73 10.45
C LEU A 29 5.82 9.14 10.35
N TYR A 30 5.89 7.84 10.06
CA TYR A 30 7.10 7.07 9.87
C TYR A 30 7.19 6.60 8.43
N GLN A 31 8.37 6.78 7.85
CA GLN A 31 8.64 6.47 6.45
C GLN A 31 9.43 5.17 6.30
N HIS A 32 9.00 4.34 5.37
CA HIS A 32 9.78 3.18 4.93
C HIS A 32 10.39 3.42 3.55
N SER A 33 11.64 3.00 3.41
CA SER A 33 12.34 2.82 2.14
C SER A 33 13.44 1.78 2.25
N PHE A 34 13.92 1.24 1.13
CA PHE A 34 15.12 0.42 1.08
C PHE A 34 16.43 1.25 1.17
N SER A 35 16.36 2.56 0.98
CA SER A 35 17.50 3.48 1.05
C SER A 35 17.87 3.86 2.48
N LYS A 36 19.07 4.48 2.65
CA LYS A 36 19.51 5.03 3.93
C LYS A 36 18.69 6.27 4.30
N ASN A 37 18.65 6.62 5.60
CA ASN A 37 18.00 7.82 6.16
C ASN A 37 16.47 7.81 6.15
N TYR A 38 15.86 6.67 6.38
CA TYR A 38 14.43 6.51 6.63
C TYR A 38 14.19 5.82 7.97
N ASP A 39 13.01 6.04 8.56
CA ASP A 39 12.67 5.50 9.88
C ASP A 39 12.72 3.97 9.90
N LEU A 40 12.22 3.34 8.84
CA LEU A 40 12.29 1.89 8.63
C LEU A 40 13.01 1.60 7.31
N LYS A 41 14.22 1.05 7.40
CA LYS A 41 15.03 0.63 6.25
C LYS A 41 14.92 -0.88 6.05
N ILE A 42 14.18 -1.31 5.03
CA ILE A 42 13.98 -2.72 4.68
C ILE A 42 13.89 -2.84 3.15
N ASP A 43 14.52 -3.88 2.58
CA ASP A 43 14.26 -4.28 1.20
C ASP A 43 13.16 -5.34 1.19
N PHE A 44 11.99 -4.97 0.71
CA PHE A 44 10.85 -5.88 0.60
C PHE A 44 11.00 -6.95 -0.49
N SER A 45 11.98 -6.88 -1.37
CA SER A 45 12.31 -7.98 -2.26
C SER A 45 12.91 -9.17 -1.50
N ASN A 46 13.47 -8.93 -0.31
CA ASN A 46 14.03 -9.94 0.59
C ASN A 46 13.04 -10.27 1.74
N PRO A 47 12.36 -11.41 1.72
CA PRO A 47 11.39 -11.79 2.76
C PRO A 47 11.95 -11.83 4.18
N ILE A 48 13.25 -12.17 4.31
CA ILE A 48 13.92 -12.26 5.62
C ILE A 48 14.01 -10.87 6.26
N GLU A 49 14.23 -9.84 5.47
CA GLU A 49 14.30 -8.47 6.00
C GLU A 49 12.97 -7.96 6.52
N ILE A 50 11.83 -8.41 5.97
CA ILE A 50 10.50 -7.94 6.37
C ILE A 50 10.24 -8.22 7.85
N GLN A 51 10.84 -9.27 8.43
CA GLN A 51 10.69 -9.61 9.84
C GLN A 51 11.17 -8.49 10.78
N LYS A 52 12.12 -7.65 10.34
CA LYS A 52 12.60 -6.50 11.12
C LYS A 52 11.48 -5.47 11.40
N ALA A 53 10.43 -5.47 10.60
CA ALA A 53 9.30 -4.57 10.77
C ALA A 53 8.44 -4.88 12.01
N GLU A 54 8.45 -6.12 12.52
CA GLU A 54 7.65 -6.49 13.70
C GLU A 54 8.01 -5.64 14.92
N ASN A 55 9.30 -5.58 15.24
CA ASN A 55 9.79 -4.76 16.37
C ASN A 55 9.50 -3.28 16.16
N PHE A 56 9.73 -2.77 14.95
CA PHE A 56 9.46 -1.37 14.63
C PHE A 56 7.97 -1.01 14.83
N ILE A 57 7.06 -1.84 14.34
CA ILE A 57 5.60 -1.66 14.48
C ILE A 57 5.21 -1.61 15.96
N LYS A 58 5.78 -2.48 16.78
CA LYS A 58 5.54 -2.54 18.21
C LYS A 58 6.10 -1.32 18.94
N GLU A 59 7.39 -0.99 18.75
CA GLU A 59 8.09 0.11 19.42
C GLU A 59 7.48 1.48 19.10
N LYS A 60 7.11 1.70 17.84
CA LYS A 60 6.49 2.96 17.39
C LYS A 60 4.97 2.99 17.63
N ASN A 61 4.39 1.93 18.21
CA ASN A 61 2.96 1.80 18.42
C ASN A 61 2.16 2.12 17.14
N ILE A 62 2.62 1.60 16.00
CA ILE A 62 1.95 1.83 14.72
C ILE A 62 0.50 1.35 14.82
N ASN A 63 -0.46 2.19 14.39
CA ASN A 63 -1.88 1.86 14.34
C ASN A 63 -2.54 2.28 13.01
N CYS A 64 -1.75 2.83 12.08
CA CYS A 64 -2.16 3.03 10.69
C CYS A 64 -1.04 2.55 9.77
N LEU A 65 -1.35 1.66 8.82
CA LEU A 65 -0.42 1.15 7.83
C LEU A 65 -0.89 1.52 6.44
N ILE A 66 -0.05 2.23 5.69
CA ILE A 66 -0.28 2.52 4.28
C ILE A 66 0.68 1.68 3.45
N ASN A 67 0.18 0.57 2.91
CA ASN A 67 0.90 -0.30 1.98
C ASN A 67 0.93 0.34 0.59
N ASN A 68 1.87 1.26 0.38
CA ASN A 68 2.05 1.99 -0.87
C ASN A 68 3.28 1.51 -1.67
N ALA A 69 4.22 0.79 -1.06
CA ALA A 69 5.34 0.21 -1.80
C ALA A 69 4.83 -0.73 -2.90
N GLY A 70 5.40 -0.61 -4.09
CA GLY A 70 5.04 -1.45 -5.21
C GLY A 70 6.03 -1.32 -6.35
N VAL A 71 6.15 -2.38 -7.13
CA VAL A 71 6.93 -2.45 -8.37
C VAL A 71 6.06 -2.96 -9.50
N TYR A 72 6.43 -2.59 -10.71
CA TYR A 72 5.72 -2.91 -11.93
C TYR A 72 6.69 -3.43 -12.98
N SER A 73 6.26 -4.37 -13.78
CA SER A 73 6.96 -4.80 -14.98
C SER A 73 5.96 -4.94 -16.14
N ASN A 74 6.35 -4.44 -17.29
CA ASN A 74 5.66 -4.60 -18.57
C ASN A 74 6.40 -5.54 -19.53
N LYS A 75 7.32 -6.34 -19.01
CA LYS A 75 7.96 -7.39 -19.78
C LYS A 75 6.94 -8.46 -20.17
N ASN A 76 7.12 -9.05 -21.34
CA ASN A 76 6.37 -10.25 -21.69
C ASN A 76 6.58 -11.31 -20.62
N PHE A 77 5.56 -12.10 -20.36
CA PHE A 77 5.61 -13.14 -19.33
C PHE A 77 6.78 -14.10 -19.49
N ILE A 78 7.10 -14.48 -20.72
CA ILE A 78 8.19 -15.41 -21.04
C ILE A 78 9.60 -14.81 -20.86
N ASP A 79 9.71 -13.47 -20.82
CA ASP A 79 10.98 -12.75 -20.68
C ASP A 79 11.31 -12.41 -19.21
N LEU A 80 10.39 -12.70 -18.28
CA LEU A 80 10.62 -12.51 -16.85
C LEU A 80 11.42 -13.68 -16.29
N ASN A 81 12.53 -13.37 -15.62
CA ASN A 81 13.22 -14.38 -14.82
C ASN A 81 12.56 -14.58 -13.45
N GLU A 82 12.87 -15.69 -12.79
CA GLU A 82 12.27 -16.08 -11.52
C GLU A 82 12.50 -15.03 -10.41
N ASN A 83 13.67 -14.41 -10.37
CA ASN A 83 13.99 -13.39 -9.36
C ASN A 83 13.12 -12.13 -9.55
N GLU A 84 12.82 -11.74 -10.78
CA GLU A 84 11.89 -10.64 -11.07
C GLU A 84 10.47 -11.01 -10.62
N ILE A 85 10.04 -12.24 -10.89
CA ILE A 85 8.73 -12.75 -10.44
C ILE A 85 8.66 -12.72 -8.91
N TYR A 86 9.65 -13.31 -8.21
CA TYR A 86 9.69 -13.29 -6.75
C TYR A 86 9.71 -11.87 -6.18
N SER A 87 10.49 -10.97 -6.77
CA SER A 87 10.55 -9.57 -6.33
C SER A 87 9.18 -8.89 -6.43
N ILE A 88 8.45 -9.08 -7.53
CA ILE A 88 7.11 -8.51 -7.72
C ILE A 88 6.14 -9.03 -6.65
N PHE A 89 6.10 -10.34 -6.43
CA PHE A 89 5.23 -10.92 -5.41
C PHE A 89 5.64 -10.51 -4.00
N ASN A 90 6.92 -10.50 -3.69
CA ASN A 90 7.43 -10.12 -2.37
C ASN A 90 7.06 -8.67 -2.02
N ILE A 91 7.25 -7.73 -2.95
CA ILE A 91 6.98 -6.32 -2.70
C ILE A 91 5.49 -6.00 -2.74
N ASN A 92 4.76 -6.51 -3.76
CA ASN A 92 3.38 -6.11 -4.00
C ASN A 92 2.35 -6.89 -3.15
N LEU A 93 2.70 -8.06 -2.65
CA LEU A 93 1.77 -8.96 -1.96
C LEU A 93 2.30 -9.44 -0.60
N ILE A 94 3.47 -10.07 -0.56
CA ILE A 94 3.96 -10.72 0.66
C ILE A 94 4.29 -9.67 1.74
N ALA A 95 4.96 -8.59 1.39
CA ALA A 95 5.26 -7.51 2.35
C ALA A 95 3.98 -6.89 2.93
N PRO A 96 2.97 -6.46 2.14
CA PRO A 96 1.67 -6.02 2.67
C PRO A 96 1.01 -7.02 3.61
N ILE A 97 1.03 -8.33 3.28
CA ILE A 97 0.47 -9.38 4.15
C ILE A 97 1.21 -9.45 5.48
N ILE A 98 2.54 -9.53 5.45
CA ILE A 98 3.35 -9.69 6.66
C ILE A 98 3.26 -8.44 7.56
N LEU A 99 3.37 -7.23 6.98
CA LEU A 99 3.23 -5.99 7.73
C LEU A 99 1.84 -5.86 8.37
N SER A 100 0.79 -6.20 7.62
CA SER A 100 -0.58 -6.21 8.13
C SER A 100 -0.75 -7.22 9.26
N LYS A 101 -0.15 -8.42 9.16
CA LYS A 101 -0.15 -9.42 10.22
C LYS A 101 0.48 -8.88 11.50
N TYR A 102 1.64 -8.22 11.42
CA TYR A 102 2.30 -7.66 12.60
C TYR A 102 1.50 -6.53 13.23
N LEU A 103 0.94 -5.65 12.39
CA LEU A 103 0.05 -4.60 12.88
C LEU A 103 -1.19 -5.18 13.55
N TYR A 104 -1.86 -6.13 12.89
CA TYR A 104 -3.08 -6.76 13.40
C TYR A 104 -2.85 -7.43 14.75
N LYS A 105 -1.76 -8.20 14.88
CA LYS A 105 -1.34 -8.83 16.14
C LYS A 105 -1.15 -7.80 17.24
N ASN A 106 -0.34 -6.75 16.98
CA ASN A 106 -0.05 -5.70 17.97
C ASN A 106 -1.32 -4.96 18.42
N LEU A 107 -2.24 -4.66 17.51
CA LEU A 107 -3.48 -3.95 17.83
C LEU A 107 -4.46 -4.84 18.62
N THR A 108 -4.60 -6.12 18.24
CA THR A 108 -5.50 -7.07 18.89
C THR A 108 -5.04 -7.36 20.32
N GLU A 109 -3.75 -7.62 20.52
CA GLU A 109 -3.16 -7.87 21.85
C GLU A 109 -3.33 -6.67 22.80
N ASN A 110 -3.40 -5.45 22.26
CA ASN A 110 -3.55 -4.23 23.04
C ASN A 110 -4.97 -3.64 23.02
N SER A 111 -5.96 -4.34 22.45
CA SER A 111 -7.36 -3.88 22.30
C SER A 111 -7.49 -2.51 21.62
N LYS A 112 -6.59 -2.18 20.70
CA LYS A 112 -6.52 -0.90 19.99
C LYS A 112 -7.27 -0.94 18.67
N GLU A 113 -7.73 0.23 18.24
CA GLU A 113 -8.27 0.44 16.91
C GLU A 113 -7.16 0.72 15.90
N GLY A 114 -7.40 0.42 14.62
CA GLY A 114 -6.41 0.65 13.58
C GLY A 114 -6.97 0.80 12.18
N LEU A 115 -6.06 1.16 11.26
CA LEU A 115 -6.36 1.38 9.86
C LEU A 115 -5.27 0.75 8.99
N ILE A 116 -5.69 -0.03 7.99
CA ILE A 116 -4.83 -0.55 6.92
C ILE A 116 -5.35 -0.02 5.60
N ILE A 117 -4.51 0.69 4.86
CA ILE A 117 -4.81 1.15 3.49
C ILE A 117 -3.87 0.42 2.55
N ASN A 118 -4.43 -0.40 1.67
CA ASN A 118 -3.68 -1.07 0.61
C ASN A 118 -3.80 -0.26 -0.69
N VAL A 119 -2.69 0.33 -1.14
CA VAL A 119 -2.62 1.00 -2.44
C VAL A 119 -2.51 -0.07 -3.51
N ASN A 120 -3.67 -0.47 -4.00
CA ASN A 120 -3.85 -1.48 -5.02
C ASN A 120 -3.98 -0.84 -6.41
N SER A 121 -4.36 -1.63 -7.40
CA SER A 121 -4.51 -1.23 -8.80
C SER A 121 -5.80 -1.77 -9.38
N LEU A 122 -6.32 -1.14 -10.42
CA LEU A 122 -7.35 -1.72 -11.28
C LEU A 122 -6.89 -3.06 -11.88
N ALA A 123 -5.57 -3.25 -12.07
CA ALA A 123 -4.99 -4.54 -12.47
C ALA A 123 -5.22 -5.67 -11.45
N GLY A 124 -5.68 -5.36 -10.23
CA GLY A 124 -6.14 -6.35 -9.24
C GLY A 124 -7.60 -6.76 -9.38
N LYS A 125 -8.34 -6.16 -10.33
CA LYS A 125 -9.75 -6.49 -10.65
C LYS A 125 -9.95 -6.84 -12.11
N TYR A 126 -9.17 -6.22 -12.99
CA TYR A 126 -9.26 -6.36 -14.44
C TYR A 126 -7.94 -6.90 -14.96
N ALA A 127 -7.96 -8.14 -15.42
CA ALA A 127 -6.77 -8.80 -15.95
C ALA A 127 -6.27 -8.09 -17.21
N ASN A 128 -4.95 -7.98 -17.34
CA ASN A 128 -4.29 -7.47 -18.52
C ASN A 128 -3.16 -8.44 -18.92
N TYR A 129 -3.15 -8.89 -20.15
CA TYR A 129 -2.16 -9.83 -20.66
C TYR A 129 -0.71 -9.28 -20.56
N ASP A 130 -0.53 -7.99 -20.86
CA ASP A 130 0.80 -7.34 -20.84
C ASP A 130 1.33 -7.11 -19.40
N GLU A 131 0.53 -7.42 -18.39
CA GLU A 131 0.84 -7.20 -16.98
C GLU A 131 0.65 -8.46 -16.14
N THR A 132 0.86 -9.65 -16.72
CA THR A 132 0.47 -10.95 -16.14
C THR A 132 0.91 -11.11 -14.68
N ILE A 133 2.19 -10.94 -14.37
CA ILE A 133 2.73 -11.14 -13.01
C ILE A 133 2.33 -9.99 -12.08
N TYR A 134 2.34 -8.75 -12.60
CA TYR A 134 1.88 -7.61 -11.82
C TYR A 134 0.40 -7.75 -11.45
N SER A 135 -0.46 -8.04 -12.43
CA SER A 135 -1.90 -8.28 -12.20
C SER A 135 -2.10 -9.41 -11.18
N SER A 136 -1.41 -10.54 -11.32
CA SER A 136 -1.51 -11.66 -10.38
C SER A 136 -1.19 -11.23 -8.95
N SER A 137 -0.14 -10.42 -8.75
CA SER A 137 0.21 -9.90 -7.43
C SER A 137 -0.87 -8.98 -6.86
N LYS A 138 -1.50 -8.15 -7.70
CA LYS A 138 -2.56 -7.22 -7.31
C LYS A 138 -3.91 -7.91 -7.08
N PHE A 139 -4.24 -8.97 -7.84
CA PHE A 139 -5.37 -9.86 -7.53
C PHE A 139 -5.18 -10.56 -6.18
N GLY A 140 -3.97 -11.05 -5.88
CA GLY A 140 -3.64 -11.59 -4.57
C GLY A 140 -3.88 -10.59 -3.44
N LEU A 141 -3.46 -9.33 -3.63
CA LEU A 141 -3.68 -8.26 -2.65
C LEU A 141 -5.17 -7.94 -2.48
N THR A 142 -5.97 -7.98 -3.57
CA THR A 142 -7.44 -7.83 -3.50
C THR A 142 -8.07 -8.93 -2.67
N GLY A 143 -7.70 -10.20 -2.91
CA GLY A 143 -8.19 -11.34 -2.13
C GLY A 143 -7.84 -11.21 -0.65
N PHE A 144 -6.59 -10.87 -0.34
CA PHE A 144 -6.13 -10.63 1.02
C PHE A 144 -6.92 -9.52 1.70
N SER A 145 -7.05 -8.35 1.06
CA SER A 145 -7.78 -7.19 1.57
C SER A 145 -9.25 -7.54 1.87
N SER A 146 -9.89 -8.24 0.94
CA SER A 146 -11.28 -8.67 1.06
C SER A 146 -11.48 -9.61 2.26
N CYS A 147 -10.63 -10.63 2.41
CA CYS A 147 -10.69 -11.55 3.54
C CYS A 147 -10.48 -10.82 4.87
N LEU A 148 -9.51 -9.93 4.94
CA LEU A 148 -9.21 -9.21 6.18
C LEU A 148 -10.32 -8.22 6.56
N SER A 149 -10.98 -7.62 5.56
CA SER A 149 -12.07 -6.65 5.76
C SER A 149 -13.34 -7.27 6.35
N ILE A 150 -13.60 -8.56 6.19
CA ILE A 150 -14.77 -9.25 6.74
C ILE A 150 -14.84 -9.13 8.27
N ASN A 151 -13.70 -9.11 8.94
CA ASN A 151 -13.62 -9.09 10.40
C ASN A 151 -13.54 -7.68 11.00
N GLN A 152 -13.67 -6.60 10.23
CA GLN A 152 -13.47 -5.21 10.66
C GLN A 152 -14.32 -4.83 11.89
N LYS A 153 -15.60 -5.20 11.90
CA LYS A 153 -16.50 -4.86 13.01
C LYS A 153 -16.05 -5.49 14.34
N LYS A 154 -15.53 -6.71 14.30
CA LYS A 154 -15.08 -7.43 15.49
C LYS A 154 -13.69 -6.99 15.95
N SER A 155 -12.78 -6.80 15.02
CA SER A 155 -11.38 -6.47 15.30
C SER A 155 -11.14 -4.99 15.60
N LYS A 156 -12.08 -4.10 15.22
CA LYS A 156 -11.91 -2.64 15.25
C LYS A 156 -10.75 -2.14 14.35
N ILE A 157 -10.29 -2.96 13.42
CA ILE A 157 -9.24 -2.62 12.48
C ILE A 157 -9.90 -2.44 11.11
N LYS A 158 -9.94 -1.21 10.62
CA LYS A 158 -10.48 -0.89 9.29
C LYS A 158 -9.46 -1.29 8.22
N VAL A 159 -9.93 -1.89 7.13
CA VAL A 159 -9.09 -2.26 5.97
C VAL A 159 -9.72 -1.68 4.73
N ILE A 160 -8.95 -0.89 3.99
CA ILE A 160 -9.39 -0.22 2.76
C ILE A 160 -8.49 -0.67 1.61
N ASP A 161 -9.09 -1.21 0.56
CA ASP A 161 -8.41 -1.59 -0.69
C ASP A 161 -8.64 -0.55 -1.78
N CYS A 162 -7.61 0.20 -2.15
CA CYS A 162 -7.68 1.32 -3.08
C CYS A 162 -7.30 0.86 -4.49
N HIS A 163 -8.26 0.54 -5.36
CA HIS A 163 -8.02 0.13 -6.74
C HIS A 163 -7.82 1.35 -7.64
N LEU A 164 -6.57 1.74 -7.83
CA LEU A 164 -6.21 2.95 -8.56
C LEU A 164 -5.91 2.63 -10.03
N GLY A 165 -6.37 3.48 -10.93
CA GLY A 165 -5.97 3.48 -12.32
C GLY A 165 -4.54 4.01 -12.51
N ALA A 166 -4.10 4.07 -13.77
CA ALA A 166 -2.76 4.56 -14.10
C ALA A 166 -2.59 6.03 -13.69
N MET A 167 -1.46 6.32 -13.03
CA MET A 167 -1.08 7.66 -12.56
C MET A 167 0.20 8.12 -13.22
N LYS A 168 0.42 9.43 -13.31
CA LYS A 168 1.66 10.07 -13.76
C LYS A 168 2.79 9.84 -12.76
N THR A 169 3.49 8.73 -12.87
CA THR A 169 4.59 8.35 -11.98
C THR A 169 5.84 7.97 -12.78
N LYS A 170 6.98 7.82 -12.09
CA LYS A 170 8.19 7.25 -12.74
C LYS A 170 7.92 5.85 -13.29
N MET A 171 7.06 5.07 -12.66
CA MET A 171 6.70 3.71 -13.07
C MET A 171 5.97 3.66 -14.43
N THR A 172 5.27 4.72 -14.78
CA THR A 172 4.41 4.82 -15.99
C THR A 172 4.94 5.81 -17.03
N SER A 173 6.11 6.42 -16.79
CA SER A 173 6.67 7.51 -17.62
C SER A 173 6.87 7.15 -19.10
N ASN A 174 7.08 5.87 -19.40
CA ASN A 174 7.31 5.39 -20.77
C ASN A 174 6.00 4.97 -21.48
N ARG A 175 4.83 5.12 -20.85
CA ARG A 175 3.56 4.75 -21.49
C ARG A 175 3.08 5.85 -22.45
N LYS A 176 2.57 5.45 -23.61
CA LYS A 176 2.11 6.38 -24.68
C LYS A 176 1.01 7.35 -24.20
N ASN A 177 0.17 6.91 -23.25
CA ASN A 177 -0.94 7.70 -22.72
C ASN A 177 -0.61 8.42 -21.40
N TYR A 178 0.68 8.66 -21.11
CA TYR A 178 1.13 9.26 -19.86
C TYR A 178 0.41 10.57 -19.50
N ASP A 179 0.23 11.46 -20.48
CA ASP A 179 -0.35 12.78 -20.26
C ASP A 179 -1.84 12.74 -19.85
N SER A 180 -2.55 11.66 -20.21
CA SER A 180 -3.95 11.46 -19.84
C SER A 180 -4.12 10.71 -18.52
N MET A 181 -3.04 10.30 -17.85
CA MET A 181 -3.12 9.58 -16.57
C MET A 181 -3.49 10.50 -15.41
N MET A 182 -4.00 9.89 -14.33
CA MET A 182 -4.37 10.60 -13.11
C MET A 182 -3.17 11.33 -12.48
N ASN A 183 -3.44 12.44 -11.81
CA ASN A 183 -2.44 13.17 -11.06
C ASN A 183 -2.22 12.51 -9.68
N PRO A 184 -1.00 12.08 -9.32
CA PRO A 184 -0.71 11.50 -8.00
C PRO A 184 -1.06 12.41 -6.83
N ASP A 185 -1.03 13.71 -7.05
CA ASP A 185 -1.40 14.77 -6.13
C ASP A 185 -2.84 14.65 -5.64
N GLU A 186 -3.78 14.52 -6.57
CA GLU A 186 -5.22 14.38 -6.29
C GLU A 186 -5.51 13.06 -5.56
N ILE A 187 -4.84 11.98 -5.96
CA ILE A 187 -4.97 10.67 -5.31
C ILE A 187 -4.43 10.71 -3.89
N ALA A 188 -3.32 11.42 -3.66
CA ALA A 188 -2.76 11.57 -2.31
C ALA A 188 -3.72 12.33 -1.38
N ASN A 189 -4.39 13.39 -1.87
CA ASN A 189 -5.43 14.09 -1.11
C ASN A 189 -6.53 13.12 -0.69
N PHE A 190 -7.05 12.33 -1.63
CA PHE A 190 -8.11 11.37 -1.35
C PHE A 190 -7.70 10.31 -0.32
N ILE A 191 -6.46 9.79 -0.38
CA ILE A 191 -5.95 8.85 0.62
C ILE A 191 -5.84 9.50 2.00
N VAL A 192 -5.40 10.77 2.08
CA VAL A 192 -5.32 11.49 3.35
C VAL A 192 -6.70 11.77 3.91
N ASP A 193 -7.67 12.12 3.08
CA ASP A 193 -9.06 12.31 3.50
C ASP A 193 -9.65 11.03 4.13
N LEU A 194 -9.28 9.84 3.64
CA LEU A 194 -9.68 8.57 4.27
C LEU A 194 -9.10 8.39 5.68
N ILE A 195 -7.89 8.90 5.93
CA ILE A 195 -7.24 8.85 7.25
C ILE A 195 -7.89 9.85 8.21
N GLU A 196 -8.18 11.05 7.72
CA GLU A 196 -8.76 12.15 8.51
C GLU A 196 -10.27 11.97 8.75
N SER A 197 -10.94 11.20 7.88
CA SER A 197 -12.38 11.00 7.97
C SER A 197 -12.75 10.20 9.23
N ASN A 198 -13.54 10.83 10.09
CA ASN A 198 -14.13 10.17 11.27
C ASN A 198 -15.47 9.50 10.89
N ASN A 199 -15.47 8.72 9.82
CA ASN A 199 -16.68 8.14 9.27
C ASN A 199 -17.21 6.99 10.13
N GLU A 200 -18.50 7.03 10.43
CA GLU A 200 -19.23 5.87 10.98
C GLU A 200 -19.38 4.74 9.95
N TYR A 201 -19.05 5.02 8.68
CA TYR A 201 -19.13 4.07 7.58
C TYR A 201 -17.85 3.24 7.45
N ILE A 202 -18.02 2.01 6.98
CA ILE A 202 -16.93 1.13 6.58
C ILE A 202 -16.78 1.22 5.08
N ILE A 203 -15.65 1.76 4.61
CA ILE A 203 -15.22 1.67 3.23
C ILE A 203 -14.25 0.49 3.13
N SER A 204 -14.67 -0.61 2.51
CA SER A 204 -13.80 -1.79 2.37
C SER A 204 -12.96 -1.72 1.09
N SER A 205 -13.53 -1.19 0.01
CA SER A 205 -12.81 -0.98 -1.24
C SER A 205 -13.48 0.10 -2.10
N PHE A 206 -12.69 0.69 -2.99
CA PHE A 206 -13.18 1.61 -4.02
C PHE A 206 -12.27 1.60 -5.24
N GLU A 207 -12.79 2.11 -6.34
CA GLU A 207 -12.05 2.30 -7.59
C GLU A 207 -11.94 3.79 -7.93
N VAL A 208 -10.74 4.18 -8.37
CA VAL A 208 -10.51 5.51 -8.96
C VAL A 208 -9.99 5.33 -10.37
N ARG A 209 -10.68 5.92 -11.33
CA ARG A 209 -10.35 5.86 -12.75
C ARG A 209 -10.20 7.26 -13.31
N ASN A 210 -9.43 7.40 -14.38
CA ASN A 210 -9.48 8.62 -15.16
C ASN A 210 -10.89 8.77 -15.77
N SER A 211 -11.39 9.98 -15.78
CA SER A 211 -12.70 10.31 -16.37
C SER A 211 -12.63 10.60 -17.88
N LYS A 212 -11.42 10.65 -18.46
CA LYS A 212 -11.17 10.98 -19.87
C LYS A 212 -10.66 9.77 -20.64
#